data_291a58d88e676e6cb1383d3758a1706a
#
_entry.id   291a58d88e676e6cb1383d3758a1706a
#
_cell.length_a   1.000
_cell.length_b   1.000
_cell.length_c   1.000
_cell.angle_alpha   90.00
_cell.angle_beta   90.00
_cell.angle_gamma   90.00
#
_symmetry.space_group_name_H-M   'P 1'
#
loop_
_entity.id
_entity.type
_entity.pdbx_description
1 polymer ?
#
loop_
_entity_poly.entity_id
_entity_poly.type
_entity_poly.pdbx_seq_one_letter_code
_entity_poly.pdbx_strand_id
1 'polypeptide(L)'
;MKANLKDNPKYNLLIGVAALLVVIILIAVIGIFTIRPEEVVITGEAEATEYRVSGKVPGRIETFLYEEGEQVRKGDTLVIIDSPEVHAKLAQATAARSAAEAQNQKAITGARQEQITGAYEIWQKALVGENIMRKSYERVERLYEKKVVTEQKRDEVKAQYDAAVATAKAAKSQYDMAMNGAQKEDKMAAQALVDRANGAIQEVNAYLGELYLTSPVDGEVSERYPKVGELVGSGAPIMSIMDLSDIWFTFSVREDMLKGITLGKELQIRIPALGDDTYAVRVTHIKAMASYATWRATKANGEYDVKSFDVKARPIEHIENLRPGMTAIIVK
;
A
#
# COMPACT_ATOMS: atom_id res chain seq x y z
N MET A 1 96.71 -9.98 -57.11
CA MET A 1 96.50 -9.36 -55.79
C MET A 1 95.00 -9.19 -55.51
N LYS A 2 94.44 -10.12 -54.79
CA LYS A 2 93.03 -10.01 -54.34
C LYS A 2 93.01 -9.40 -52.94
N ALA A 3 92.60 -8.15 -52.83
CA ALA A 3 92.44 -7.49 -51.54
C ALA A 3 91.28 -8.07 -50.79
N ASN A 4 91.53 -8.64 -49.60
CA ASN A 4 90.58 -9.17 -48.70
C ASN A 4 89.82 -7.98 -48.04
N LEU A 5 88.60 -7.77 -48.45
CA LEU A 5 87.65 -6.74 -47.92
C LEU A 5 86.98 -7.12 -46.56
N LYS A 6 87.48 -8.19 -45.86
CA LYS A 6 86.80 -8.78 -44.70
C LYS A 6 87.22 -8.23 -43.30
N ASP A 7 88.28 -7.37 -43.18
CA ASP A 7 88.73 -6.95 -41.86
C ASP A 7 88.76 -5.42 -41.64
N ASN A 8 87.84 -4.70 -42.17
CA ASN A 8 87.75 -3.27 -41.91
C ASN A 8 86.73 -3.02 -40.77
N PRO A 9 87.22 -2.64 -39.54
CA PRO A 9 86.37 -2.48 -38.38
C PRO A 9 85.21 -1.46 -38.58
N LYS A 10 85.39 -0.53 -39.49
CA LYS A 10 84.35 0.45 -39.88
C LYS A 10 83.20 -0.19 -40.69
N TYR A 11 83.52 -1.24 -41.47
CA TYR A 11 82.46 -1.94 -42.26
C TYR A 11 81.61 -2.85 -41.41
N ASN A 12 82.19 -3.52 -40.43
CA ASN A 12 81.52 -4.35 -39.48
C ASN A 12 80.59 -3.51 -38.54
N LEU A 13 81.03 -2.30 -38.17
CA LEU A 13 80.20 -1.33 -37.42
C LEU A 13 79.02 -0.85 -38.26
N LEU A 14 79.18 -0.58 -39.53
CA LEU A 14 78.10 -0.18 -40.45
C LEU A 14 77.11 -1.29 -40.66
N ILE A 15 77.52 -2.54 -40.78
CA ILE A 15 76.64 -3.70 -40.87
C ILE A 15 75.85 -3.91 -39.56
N GLY A 16 76.54 -3.72 -38.41
CA GLY A 16 75.87 -3.81 -37.09
C GLY A 16 74.76 -2.74 -36.88
N VAL A 17 75.08 -1.50 -37.30
CA VAL A 17 74.10 -0.40 -37.25
C VAL A 17 72.94 -0.63 -38.23
N ALA A 18 73.20 -1.14 -39.43
CA ALA A 18 72.13 -1.49 -40.38
C ALA A 18 71.22 -2.62 -39.88
N ALA A 19 71.86 -3.66 -39.29
CA ALA A 19 71.06 -4.77 -38.68
C ALA A 19 70.19 -4.31 -37.48
N LEU A 20 70.75 -3.40 -36.65
CA LEU A 20 70.01 -2.81 -35.56
C LEU A 20 68.80 -1.98 -36.06
N LEU A 21 68.95 -1.18 -37.09
CA LEU A 21 67.88 -0.41 -37.72
C LEU A 21 66.80 -1.32 -38.32
N VAL A 22 67.20 -2.41 -38.97
CA VAL A 22 66.23 -3.39 -39.51
C VAL A 22 65.41 -4.04 -38.38
N VAL A 23 66.02 -4.37 -37.24
CA VAL A 23 65.34 -4.92 -36.07
C VAL A 23 64.37 -3.91 -35.47
N ILE A 24 64.80 -2.62 -35.37
CA ILE A 24 63.92 -1.55 -34.86
C ILE A 24 62.72 -1.34 -35.78
N ILE A 25 62.91 -1.34 -37.10
CA ILE A 25 61.83 -1.21 -38.09
C ILE A 25 60.87 -2.43 -37.98
N LEU A 26 61.42 -3.62 -37.79
CA LEU A 26 60.65 -4.85 -37.70
C LEU A 26 59.81 -4.85 -36.43
N ILE A 27 60.31 -4.40 -35.28
CA ILE A 27 59.58 -4.23 -34.02
C ILE A 27 58.50 -3.15 -34.18
N ALA A 28 58.79 -2.03 -34.83
CA ALA A 28 57.81 -0.96 -35.06
C ALA A 28 56.66 -1.44 -35.96
N VAL A 29 57.00 -2.19 -37.05
CA VAL A 29 55.95 -2.77 -37.92
C VAL A 29 55.06 -3.79 -37.16
N ILE A 30 55.72 -4.68 -36.40
CA ILE A 30 54.97 -5.62 -35.54
C ILE A 30 54.11 -4.87 -34.51
N GLY A 31 54.65 -3.80 -33.90
CA GLY A 31 53.88 -2.96 -32.94
C GLY A 31 52.66 -2.29 -33.58
N ILE A 32 52.81 -1.77 -34.82
CA ILE A 32 51.69 -1.18 -35.56
C ILE A 32 50.61 -2.23 -35.90
N PHE A 33 50.98 -3.47 -36.22
CA PHE A 33 50.05 -4.54 -36.56
C PHE A 33 49.42 -5.20 -35.33
N THR A 34 50.07 -5.17 -34.16
CA THR A 34 49.55 -5.78 -32.92
C THR A 34 48.77 -4.80 -32.07
N ILE A 35 49.01 -3.50 -32.14
CA ILE A 35 48.24 -2.46 -31.45
C ILE A 35 47.05 -2.10 -32.34
N ARG A 36 45.99 -2.96 -32.33
CA ARG A 36 44.68 -2.53 -32.84
C ARG A 36 44.09 -1.60 -31.78
N PRO A 37 43.65 -0.38 -32.16
CA PRO A 37 42.87 0.44 -31.23
C PRO A 37 41.63 -0.35 -30.85
N GLU A 38 41.35 -0.54 -29.54
CA GLU A 38 40.09 -1.11 -29.07
C GLU A 38 38.95 -0.26 -29.62
N GLU A 39 38.08 -0.89 -30.41
CA GLU A 39 36.81 -0.23 -30.80
C GLU A 39 36.05 0.11 -29.54
N VAL A 40 35.85 1.39 -29.30
CA VAL A 40 35.03 1.87 -28.18
C VAL A 40 33.60 1.51 -28.47
N VAL A 41 33.13 0.42 -27.82
CA VAL A 41 31.78 -0.06 -27.91
C VAL A 41 30.92 0.60 -26.83
N ILE A 42 29.72 1.05 -27.21
CA ILE A 42 28.74 1.55 -26.26
C ILE A 42 27.99 0.33 -25.73
N THR A 43 28.17 0.07 -24.45
CA THR A 43 27.48 -1.00 -23.76
C THR A 43 26.34 -0.45 -22.91
N GLY A 44 25.30 -1.23 -22.75
CA GLY A 44 24.15 -0.97 -21.88
C GLY A 44 23.65 -2.25 -21.27
N GLU A 45 22.63 -2.14 -20.44
CA GLU A 45 22.00 -3.24 -19.74
C GLU A 45 20.50 -3.19 -19.94
N ALA A 46 19.88 -4.37 -20.06
CA ALA A 46 18.43 -4.50 -20.07
C ALA A 46 17.89 -4.31 -18.65
N GLU A 47 16.93 -3.43 -18.49
CA GLU A 47 16.24 -3.15 -17.24
C GLU A 47 14.74 -3.40 -17.40
N ALA A 48 14.03 -3.72 -16.33
CA ALA A 48 12.59 -3.81 -16.28
C ALA A 48 12.05 -3.14 -15.02
N THR A 49 10.75 -2.89 -14.99
CA THR A 49 10.12 -2.34 -13.77
C THR A 49 10.03 -3.42 -12.70
N GLU A 50 10.62 -3.16 -11.55
CA GLU A 50 10.52 -3.99 -10.36
C GLU A 50 9.46 -3.43 -9.41
N TYR A 51 8.49 -4.27 -9.04
CA TYR A 51 7.44 -3.95 -8.06
C TYR A 51 7.72 -4.68 -6.75
N ARG A 52 8.00 -3.91 -5.70
CA ARG A 52 8.21 -4.47 -4.35
C ARG A 52 6.89 -4.57 -3.62
N VAL A 53 6.47 -5.80 -3.34
CA VAL A 53 5.29 -6.10 -2.54
C VAL A 53 5.68 -6.06 -1.07
N SER A 54 5.00 -5.20 -0.30
CA SER A 54 5.24 -5.01 1.14
C SER A 54 3.93 -5.11 1.93
N GLY A 55 4.01 -5.66 3.15
CA GLY A 55 2.88 -5.79 4.05
C GLY A 55 2.58 -4.49 4.79
N LYS A 56 1.31 -4.11 4.89
CA LYS A 56 0.85 -2.99 5.71
C LYS A 56 0.74 -3.36 7.19
N VAL A 57 0.48 -4.63 7.47
CA VAL A 57 0.28 -5.19 8.81
C VAL A 57 1.51 -6.00 9.20
N PRO A 58 2.07 -5.80 10.42
CA PRO A 58 3.14 -6.65 10.90
C PRO A 58 2.60 -8.05 11.23
N GLY A 59 3.42 -9.05 10.98
CA GLY A 59 3.07 -10.43 11.26
C GLY A 59 4.19 -11.39 10.88
N ARG A 60 3.93 -12.67 10.99
CA ARG A 60 4.88 -13.73 10.65
C ARG A 60 4.52 -14.32 9.28
N ILE A 61 5.51 -14.54 8.43
CA ILE A 61 5.27 -15.21 7.15
C ILE A 61 4.77 -16.64 7.42
N GLU A 62 3.54 -16.92 7.04
CA GLU A 62 2.95 -18.25 7.14
C GLU A 62 3.40 -19.12 5.96
N THR A 63 3.22 -18.63 4.75
CA THR A 63 3.63 -19.35 3.53
C THR A 63 3.78 -18.40 2.35
N PHE A 64 4.64 -18.81 1.40
CA PHE A 64 4.69 -18.27 0.06
C PHE A 64 3.94 -19.23 -0.87
N LEU A 65 3.10 -18.68 -1.75
CA LEU A 65 2.33 -19.44 -2.73
C LEU A 65 3.06 -19.55 -4.08
N TYR A 66 4.11 -18.75 -4.28
CA TYR A 66 4.92 -18.72 -5.49
C TYR A 66 6.41 -18.76 -5.13
N GLU A 67 7.18 -19.47 -5.95
CA GLU A 67 8.63 -19.54 -5.89
C GLU A 67 9.29 -18.47 -6.79
N GLU A 68 10.59 -18.21 -6.56
CA GLU A 68 11.37 -17.33 -7.45
C GLU A 68 11.44 -17.93 -8.87
N GLY A 69 11.21 -17.09 -9.87
CA GLY A 69 11.13 -17.49 -11.28
C GLY A 69 9.75 -17.90 -11.76
N GLU A 70 8.74 -17.98 -10.89
CA GLU A 70 7.36 -18.32 -11.30
C GLU A 70 6.61 -17.09 -11.83
N GLN A 71 5.74 -17.34 -12.82
CA GLN A 71 4.88 -16.31 -13.39
C GLN A 71 3.66 -16.07 -12.53
N VAL A 72 3.33 -14.82 -12.28
CA VAL A 72 2.19 -14.38 -11.49
C VAL A 72 1.31 -13.43 -12.30
N ARG A 73 0.02 -13.43 -12.00
CA ARG A 73 -0.95 -12.49 -12.56
C ARG A 73 -1.35 -11.45 -11.54
N LYS A 74 -1.73 -10.28 -12.01
CA LYS A 74 -2.30 -9.24 -11.17
C LYS A 74 -3.50 -9.76 -10.37
N GLY A 75 -3.43 -9.60 -9.04
CA GLY A 75 -4.44 -10.06 -8.10
C GLY A 75 -4.20 -11.46 -7.52
N ASP A 76 -3.23 -12.22 -8.04
CA ASP A 76 -2.85 -13.50 -7.44
C ASP A 76 -2.31 -13.28 -6.04
N THR A 77 -2.73 -14.12 -5.08
CA THR A 77 -2.20 -14.09 -3.72
C THR A 77 -0.80 -14.71 -3.72
N LEU A 78 0.17 -13.94 -3.28
CA LEU A 78 1.59 -14.31 -3.29
C LEU A 78 2.06 -14.89 -1.96
N VAL A 79 1.61 -14.25 -0.86
CA VAL A 79 2.10 -14.51 0.49
C VAL A 79 0.92 -14.44 1.45
N ILE A 80 0.92 -15.32 2.42
CA ILE A 80 0.02 -15.29 3.57
C ILE A 80 0.84 -14.93 4.80
N ILE A 81 0.34 -13.93 5.54
CA ILE A 81 0.93 -13.45 6.80
C ILE A 81 0.02 -13.87 7.94
N ASP A 82 0.57 -14.49 8.96
CA ASP A 82 -0.11 -14.75 10.23
C ASP A 82 0.09 -13.57 11.19
N SER A 83 -1.01 -13.01 11.69
CA SER A 83 -1.02 -11.95 12.69
C SER A 83 -2.08 -12.21 13.76
N PRO A 84 -1.74 -12.91 14.83
CA PRO A 84 -2.64 -13.18 15.95
C PRO A 84 -3.25 -11.91 16.55
N GLU A 85 -2.51 -10.80 16.47
CA GLU A 85 -2.95 -9.48 16.96
C GLU A 85 -4.18 -8.97 16.18
N VAL A 86 -4.22 -9.17 14.86
CA VAL A 86 -5.38 -8.77 14.03
C VAL A 86 -6.59 -9.64 14.36
N HIS A 87 -6.40 -10.94 14.55
CA HIS A 87 -7.46 -11.85 14.97
C HIS A 87 -8.00 -11.51 16.37
N ALA A 88 -7.12 -11.16 17.32
CA ALA A 88 -7.54 -10.70 18.65
C ALA A 88 -8.33 -9.38 18.58
N LYS A 89 -7.93 -8.43 17.72
CA LYS A 89 -8.67 -7.19 17.47
C LYS A 89 -10.06 -7.47 16.87
N LEU A 90 -10.20 -8.45 15.96
CA LEU A 90 -11.48 -8.83 15.42
C LEU A 90 -12.40 -9.38 16.52
N ALA A 91 -11.89 -10.26 17.37
CA ALA A 91 -12.65 -10.79 18.49
C ALA A 91 -13.11 -9.67 19.45
N GLN A 92 -12.22 -8.72 19.76
CA GLN A 92 -12.57 -7.54 20.59
C GLN A 92 -13.65 -6.67 19.94
N ALA A 93 -13.52 -6.35 18.65
CA ALA A 93 -14.50 -5.54 17.93
C ALA A 93 -15.88 -6.25 17.85
N THR A 94 -15.87 -7.58 17.65
CA THR A 94 -17.08 -8.39 17.63
C THR A 94 -17.78 -8.40 19.00
N ALA A 95 -17.02 -8.53 20.09
CA ALA A 95 -17.56 -8.45 21.44
C ALA A 95 -18.14 -7.06 21.75
N ALA A 96 -17.47 -5.99 21.30
CA ALA A 96 -17.96 -4.62 21.44
C ALA A 96 -19.28 -4.40 20.66
N ARG A 97 -19.42 -4.96 19.46
CA ARG A 97 -20.65 -4.95 18.68
C ARG A 97 -21.78 -5.66 19.44
N SER A 98 -21.53 -6.86 19.96
CA SER A 98 -22.55 -7.62 20.70
C SER A 98 -23.02 -6.86 21.94
N ALA A 99 -22.14 -6.16 22.65
CA ALA A 99 -22.49 -5.30 23.77
C ALA A 99 -23.36 -4.10 23.34
N ALA A 100 -23.02 -3.45 22.23
CA ALA A 100 -23.80 -2.34 21.67
C ALA A 100 -25.18 -2.79 21.20
N GLU A 101 -25.26 -3.96 20.54
CA GLU A 101 -26.52 -4.57 20.10
C GLU A 101 -27.43 -4.87 21.31
N ALA A 102 -26.88 -5.44 22.39
CA ALA A 102 -27.64 -5.68 23.61
C ALA A 102 -28.19 -4.38 24.24
N GLN A 103 -27.40 -3.31 24.22
CA GLN A 103 -27.82 -2.00 24.68
C GLN A 103 -28.91 -1.39 23.80
N ASN A 104 -28.75 -1.49 22.47
CA ASN A 104 -29.78 -1.05 21.53
C ASN A 104 -31.09 -1.82 21.70
N GLN A 105 -31.01 -3.13 21.84
CA GLN A 105 -32.17 -3.96 22.09
C GLN A 105 -32.88 -3.55 23.39
N LYS A 106 -32.12 -3.24 24.44
CA LYS A 106 -32.69 -2.73 25.70
C LYS A 106 -33.41 -1.39 25.51
N ALA A 107 -32.84 -0.47 24.72
CA ALA A 107 -33.47 0.82 24.40
C ALA A 107 -34.75 0.65 23.54
N ILE A 108 -34.76 -0.30 22.61
CA ILE A 108 -35.94 -0.60 21.78
C ILE A 108 -37.05 -1.26 22.60
N THR A 109 -36.71 -2.27 23.41
CA THR A 109 -37.67 -3.00 24.24
C THR A 109 -38.30 -2.11 25.29
N GLY A 110 -37.55 -1.12 25.82
CA GLY A 110 -38.07 -0.17 26.83
C GLY A 110 -38.23 -0.78 28.21
N ALA A 111 -39.32 -0.35 28.92
CA ALA A 111 -39.61 -0.84 30.26
C ALA A 111 -40.03 -2.30 30.24
N ARG A 112 -39.72 -3.04 31.30
CA ARG A 112 -40.14 -4.42 31.46
C ARG A 112 -41.64 -4.48 31.68
N GLN A 113 -42.30 -5.58 31.26
CA GLN A 113 -43.75 -5.78 31.39
C GLN A 113 -44.21 -5.61 32.84
N GLU A 114 -43.45 -6.08 33.82
CA GLU A 114 -43.78 -5.94 35.24
C GLU A 114 -43.80 -4.47 35.69
N GLN A 115 -42.90 -3.63 35.14
CA GLN A 115 -42.88 -2.19 35.44
C GLN A 115 -44.09 -1.48 34.84
N ILE A 116 -44.45 -1.84 33.59
CA ILE A 116 -45.64 -1.33 32.90
C ILE A 116 -46.91 -1.72 33.70
N THR A 117 -47.04 -3.00 34.07
CA THR A 117 -48.19 -3.50 34.87
C THR A 117 -48.24 -2.82 36.24
N GLY A 118 -47.07 -2.67 36.92
CA GLY A 118 -47.03 -1.99 38.21
C GLY A 118 -47.45 -0.52 38.12
N ALA A 119 -47.05 0.21 37.11
CA ALA A 119 -47.47 1.60 36.87
C ALA A 119 -48.99 1.68 36.53
N TYR A 120 -49.52 0.72 35.76
CA TYR A 120 -50.93 0.61 35.45
C TYR A 120 -51.77 0.43 36.73
N GLU A 121 -51.38 -0.48 37.61
CA GLU A 121 -52.12 -0.74 38.87
C GLU A 121 -52.08 0.49 39.80
N ILE A 122 -50.99 1.22 39.87
CA ILE A 122 -50.88 2.49 40.61
C ILE A 122 -51.84 3.52 40.03
N TRP A 123 -51.92 3.63 38.69
CA TRP A 123 -52.90 4.51 38.06
C TRP A 123 -54.35 4.08 38.34
N GLN A 124 -54.64 2.78 38.21
CA GLN A 124 -56.02 2.27 38.56
C GLN A 124 -56.40 2.58 40.01
N LYS A 125 -55.47 2.40 40.96
CA LYS A 125 -55.69 2.77 42.36
C LYS A 125 -56.02 4.27 42.54
N ALA A 126 -55.30 5.13 41.83
CA ALA A 126 -55.49 6.58 41.86
C ALA A 126 -56.90 6.97 41.26
N LEU A 127 -57.30 6.32 40.15
CA LEU A 127 -58.66 6.51 39.57
C LEU A 127 -59.77 6.13 40.49
N VAL A 128 -59.64 5.05 41.26
CA VAL A 128 -60.63 4.67 42.30
C VAL A 128 -60.68 5.75 43.36
N GLY A 129 -59.55 6.29 43.81
CA GLY A 129 -59.51 7.39 44.77
C GLY A 129 -60.17 8.67 44.24
N GLU A 130 -59.91 9.06 43.02
CA GLU A 130 -60.56 10.17 42.33
C GLU A 130 -62.11 9.98 42.27
N ASN A 131 -62.57 8.81 41.87
CA ASN A 131 -63.98 8.53 41.78
C ASN A 131 -64.72 8.62 43.14
N ILE A 132 -64.05 8.18 44.22
CA ILE A 132 -64.59 8.32 45.58
C ILE A 132 -64.74 9.82 45.98
N MET A 133 -63.65 10.60 45.72
CA MET A 133 -63.69 12.02 46.07
C MET A 133 -64.66 12.80 45.19
N ARG A 134 -64.77 12.47 43.90
CA ARG A 134 -65.78 13.04 43.01
C ARG A 134 -67.18 12.83 43.53
N LYS A 135 -67.52 11.61 43.90
CA LYS A 135 -68.88 11.30 44.48
C LYS A 135 -69.11 12.05 45.78
N SER A 136 -68.09 12.21 46.61
CA SER A 136 -68.15 12.98 47.84
C SER A 136 -68.36 14.47 47.58
N TYR A 137 -67.63 15.05 46.65
CA TYR A 137 -67.76 16.45 46.23
C TYR A 137 -69.21 16.69 45.66
N GLU A 138 -69.64 15.89 44.70
CA GLU A 138 -71.00 15.97 44.12
C GLU A 138 -72.10 15.92 45.15
N ARG A 139 -71.89 15.13 46.21
CA ARG A 139 -72.86 15.05 47.32
C ARG A 139 -72.84 16.32 48.16
N VAL A 140 -71.68 16.81 48.50
CA VAL A 140 -71.52 18.02 49.31
C VAL A 140 -72.01 19.26 48.56
N GLU A 141 -71.76 19.34 47.25
CA GLU A 141 -72.26 20.41 46.39
C GLU A 141 -73.77 20.50 46.37
N ARG A 142 -74.46 19.35 46.19
CA ARG A 142 -75.96 19.29 46.29
C ARG A 142 -76.46 19.70 47.67
N LEU A 143 -75.80 19.42 48.78
CA LEU A 143 -76.16 19.86 50.14
C LEU A 143 -75.92 21.36 50.37
N TYR A 144 -74.84 21.89 49.73
CA TYR A 144 -74.53 23.33 49.77
C TYR A 144 -75.59 24.15 49.01
N GLU A 145 -75.98 23.69 47.80
CA GLU A 145 -77.14 24.28 47.06
C GLU A 145 -78.43 24.36 47.89
N LYS A 146 -78.64 23.34 48.72
CA LYS A 146 -79.80 23.28 49.65
C LYS A 146 -79.54 24.00 50.93
N LYS A 147 -78.43 24.72 51.10
CA LYS A 147 -78.01 25.47 52.31
C LYS A 147 -77.89 24.59 53.57
N VAL A 148 -77.56 23.28 53.42
CA VAL A 148 -77.42 22.35 54.56
C VAL A 148 -75.96 22.35 55.10
N VAL A 149 -74.99 22.69 54.30
CA VAL A 149 -73.55 22.73 54.65
C VAL A 149 -72.97 24.13 54.40
N THR A 150 -71.83 24.43 55.07
CA THR A 150 -71.17 25.70 54.94
C THR A 150 -70.34 25.75 53.67
N GLU A 151 -70.05 26.95 53.16
CA GLU A 151 -69.11 27.15 52.02
C GLU A 151 -67.74 26.58 52.33
N GLN A 152 -67.18 26.76 53.51
CA GLN A 152 -65.95 26.18 53.97
C GLN A 152 -65.84 24.66 53.74
N LYS A 153 -67.04 23.94 54.10
CA LYS A 153 -67.06 22.49 53.93
C LYS A 153 -67.09 22.07 52.46
N ARG A 154 -67.77 22.83 51.59
CA ARG A 154 -67.76 22.63 50.16
C ARG A 154 -66.36 22.79 49.61
N ASP A 155 -65.65 23.89 49.97
CA ASP A 155 -64.31 24.18 49.48
C ASP A 155 -63.29 23.18 49.97
N GLU A 156 -63.37 22.69 51.21
CA GLU A 156 -62.53 21.61 51.75
C GLU A 156 -62.63 20.33 50.87
N VAL A 157 -63.89 19.88 50.62
CA VAL A 157 -64.09 18.66 49.86
C VAL A 157 -63.79 18.81 48.40
N LYS A 158 -63.97 20.03 47.83
CA LYS A 158 -63.49 20.37 46.49
C LYS A 158 -61.98 20.28 46.38
N ALA A 159 -61.24 20.86 47.33
CA ALA A 159 -59.80 20.76 47.36
C ALA A 159 -59.27 19.33 47.44
N GLN A 160 -60.01 18.47 48.24
CA GLN A 160 -59.70 17.05 48.33
C GLN A 160 -59.93 16.32 46.96
N TYR A 161 -61.02 16.67 46.25
CA TYR A 161 -61.26 16.14 44.92
C TYR A 161 -60.29 16.62 43.92
N ASP A 162 -59.93 17.90 43.87
CA ASP A 162 -58.91 18.46 42.95
C ASP A 162 -57.57 17.81 43.21
N ALA A 163 -57.19 17.55 44.46
CA ALA A 163 -55.94 16.82 44.79
C ALA A 163 -55.97 15.36 44.31
N ALA A 164 -57.15 14.66 44.39
CA ALA A 164 -57.28 13.31 43.88
C ALA A 164 -57.14 13.26 42.31
N VAL A 165 -57.77 14.24 41.63
CA VAL A 165 -57.61 14.41 40.15
C VAL A 165 -56.13 14.59 39.77
N ALA A 166 -55.42 15.46 40.48
CA ALA A 166 -54.02 15.69 40.24
C ALA A 166 -53.16 14.42 40.47
N THR A 167 -53.52 13.63 41.51
CA THR A 167 -52.84 12.34 41.79
C THR A 167 -53.10 11.30 40.69
N ALA A 168 -54.30 11.19 40.20
CA ALA A 168 -54.65 10.29 39.10
C ALA A 168 -53.95 10.68 37.79
N LYS A 169 -53.86 11.99 37.52
CA LYS A 169 -53.14 12.51 36.36
C LYS A 169 -51.65 12.24 36.45
N ALA A 170 -51.02 12.41 37.62
CA ALA A 170 -49.62 12.11 37.85
C ALA A 170 -49.33 10.61 37.66
N ALA A 171 -50.15 9.74 38.23
CA ALA A 171 -50.06 8.30 38.07
C ALA A 171 -50.20 7.87 36.60
N LYS A 172 -51.15 8.49 35.86
CA LYS A 172 -51.28 8.27 34.40
C LYS A 172 -50.02 8.64 33.65
N SER A 173 -49.43 9.79 33.96
CA SER A 173 -48.20 10.21 33.31
C SER A 173 -47.03 9.20 33.53
N GLN A 174 -46.94 8.60 34.73
CA GLN A 174 -45.98 7.53 35.01
C GLN A 174 -46.21 6.27 34.19
N TYR A 175 -47.51 5.85 34.07
CA TYR A 175 -47.85 4.72 33.18
C TYR A 175 -47.54 5.02 31.73
N ASP A 176 -47.89 6.21 31.21
CA ASP A 176 -47.61 6.63 29.85
C ASP A 176 -46.10 6.65 29.57
N MET A 177 -45.26 7.11 30.53
CA MET A 177 -43.79 7.04 30.42
C MET A 177 -43.28 5.61 30.34
N ALA A 178 -43.83 4.70 31.17
CA ALA A 178 -43.44 3.30 31.12
C ALA A 178 -43.83 2.64 29.78
N MET A 179 -45.04 2.94 29.27
CA MET A 179 -45.54 2.44 27.98
C MET A 179 -44.73 2.96 26.79
N ASN A 180 -44.36 4.24 26.77
CA ASN A 180 -43.62 4.86 25.68
C ASN A 180 -42.16 4.40 25.65
N GLY A 181 -41.63 3.93 26.81
CA GLY A 181 -40.24 3.45 26.91
C GLY A 181 -39.18 4.55 26.72
N ALA A 182 -38.05 4.17 26.16
CA ALA A 182 -36.96 5.11 25.92
C ALA A 182 -37.32 6.18 24.88
N GLN A 183 -36.80 7.39 25.06
CA GLN A 183 -36.97 8.51 24.12
C GLN A 183 -36.38 8.15 22.75
N LYS A 184 -36.87 8.84 21.72
CA LYS A 184 -36.37 8.64 20.35
C LYS A 184 -34.86 8.88 20.26
N GLU A 185 -34.38 9.90 20.96
CA GLU A 185 -32.99 10.29 21.03
C GLU A 185 -32.13 9.18 21.66
N ASP A 186 -32.60 8.53 22.72
CA ASP A 186 -31.91 7.41 23.37
C ASP A 186 -31.78 6.21 22.43
N LYS A 187 -32.88 5.91 21.68
CA LYS A 187 -32.88 4.85 20.67
C LYS A 187 -31.90 5.14 19.54
N MET A 188 -31.86 6.39 19.06
CA MET A 188 -30.92 6.84 18.04
C MET A 188 -29.46 6.78 18.54
N ALA A 189 -29.22 7.18 19.78
CA ALA A 189 -27.89 7.10 20.39
C ALA A 189 -27.43 5.63 20.54
N ALA A 190 -28.32 4.74 20.97
CA ALA A 190 -28.02 3.32 21.07
C ALA A 190 -27.74 2.68 19.69
N GLN A 191 -28.49 3.06 18.66
CA GLN A 191 -28.22 2.61 17.29
C GLN A 191 -26.87 3.12 16.78
N ALA A 192 -26.52 4.37 17.04
CA ALA A 192 -25.23 4.94 16.65
C ALA A 192 -24.04 4.20 17.30
N LEU A 193 -24.23 3.64 18.51
CA LEU A 193 -23.21 2.77 19.13
C LEU A 193 -22.99 1.47 18.35
N VAL A 194 -24.08 0.87 17.85
CA VAL A 194 -24.01 -0.32 16.98
C VAL A 194 -23.28 0.02 15.67
N ASP A 195 -23.65 1.15 15.06
CA ASP A 195 -23.03 1.58 13.80
C ASP A 195 -21.52 1.85 13.98
N ARG A 196 -21.13 2.48 15.09
CA ARG A 196 -19.73 2.67 15.45
C ARG A 196 -18.98 1.35 15.62
N ALA A 197 -19.59 0.37 16.28
CA ALA A 197 -18.99 -0.95 16.47
C ALA A 197 -18.88 -1.72 15.14
N ASN A 198 -19.85 -1.58 14.24
CA ASN A 198 -19.75 -2.12 12.89
C ASN A 198 -18.60 -1.48 12.08
N GLY A 199 -18.41 -0.17 12.21
CA GLY A 199 -17.27 0.53 11.62
C GLY A 199 -15.94 -0.02 12.11
N ALA A 200 -15.79 -0.30 13.40
CA ALA A 200 -14.60 -0.92 13.97
C ALA A 200 -14.34 -2.34 13.40
N ILE A 201 -15.39 -3.13 13.18
CA ILE A 201 -15.26 -4.45 12.53
C ILE A 201 -14.81 -4.30 11.08
N GLN A 202 -15.37 -3.33 10.34
CA GLN A 202 -14.95 -3.08 8.95
C GLN A 202 -13.47 -2.68 8.86
N GLU A 203 -12.98 -1.86 9.80
CA GLU A 203 -11.57 -1.49 9.88
C GLU A 203 -10.69 -2.73 10.08
N VAL A 204 -11.04 -3.61 11.02
CA VAL A 204 -10.26 -4.84 11.26
C VAL A 204 -10.34 -5.81 10.08
N ASN A 205 -11.49 -5.91 9.42
CA ASN A 205 -11.62 -6.73 8.20
C ASN A 205 -10.73 -6.22 7.06
N ALA A 206 -10.53 -4.91 6.94
CA ALA A 206 -9.57 -4.35 6.00
C ALA A 206 -8.12 -4.79 6.33
N TYR A 207 -7.76 -4.82 7.62
CA TYR A 207 -6.45 -5.37 8.03
C TYR A 207 -6.33 -6.88 7.79
N LEU A 208 -7.41 -7.65 7.94
CA LEU A 208 -7.42 -9.08 7.60
C LEU A 208 -7.18 -9.31 6.09
N GLY A 209 -7.74 -8.43 5.25
CA GLY A 209 -7.47 -8.48 3.81
C GLY A 209 -5.99 -8.24 3.47
N GLU A 210 -5.31 -7.40 4.24
CA GLU A 210 -3.88 -7.10 4.07
C GLU A 210 -2.95 -8.25 4.52
N LEU A 211 -3.47 -9.30 5.15
CA LEU A 211 -2.70 -10.52 5.46
C LEU A 211 -2.47 -11.39 4.22
N TYR A 212 -3.24 -11.19 3.17
CA TYR A 212 -3.12 -11.87 1.88
C TYR A 212 -2.53 -10.91 0.87
N LEU A 213 -1.21 -10.92 0.73
CA LEU A 213 -0.52 -10.01 -0.19
C LEU A 213 -0.72 -10.49 -1.63
N THR A 214 -1.21 -9.59 -2.47
CA THR A 214 -1.50 -9.89 -3.88
C THR A 214 -0.54 -9.18 -4.82
N SER A 215 -0.35 -9.75 -6.03
CA SER A 215 0.44 -9.11 -7.07
C SER A 215 -0.25 -7.85 -7.61
N PRO A 216 0.46 -6.71 -7.68
CA PRO A 216 -0.07 -5.49 -8.28
C PRO A 216 -0.08 -5.53 -9.82
N VAL A 217 0.73 -6.41 -10.44
CA VAL A 217 0.95 -6.52 -11.89
C VAL A 217 1.09 -7.97 -12.33
N ASP A 218 1.01 -8.21 -13.63
CA ASP A 218 1.45 -9.45 -14.25
C ASP A 218 2.98 -9.43 -14.34
N GLY A 219 3.67 -10.53 -14.01
CA GLY A 219 5.12 -10.56 -14.04
C GLY A 219 5.71 -11.86 -13.52
N GLU A 220 7.01 -11.86 -13.27
CA GLU A 220 7.76 -12.99 -12.72
C GLU A 220 8.27 -12.64 -11.32
N VAL A 221 8.17 -13.57 -10.38
CA VAL A 221 8.76 -13.40 -9.03
C VAL A 221 10.27 -13.31 -9.14
N SER A 222 10.83 -12.16 -8.77
CA SER A 222 12.26 -11.90 -8.85
C SER A 222 13.01 -12.35 -7.60
N GLU A 223 12.51 -11.98 -6.42
CA GLU A 223 13.19 -12.25 -5.15
C GLU A 223 12.18 -12.35 -3.99
N ARG A 224 12.48 -13.21 -3.03
CA ARG A 224 11.79 -13.35 -1.74
C ARG A 224 12.73 -12.94 -0.62
N TYR A 225 12.44 -11.85 0.09
CA TYR A 225 13.35 -11.30 1.09
C TYR A 225 13.32 -12.06 2.42
N PRO A 226 12.15 -12.28 3.08
CA PRO A 226 12.08 -13.05 4.32
C PRO A 226 11.89 -14.55 4.05
N LYS A 227 12.08 -15.34 5.10
CA LYS A 227 11.80 -16.76 5.11
C LYS A 227 10.47 -17.07 5.83
N VAL A 228 9.89 -18.23 5.52
CA VAL A 228 8.71 -18.73 6.24
C VAL A 228 9.03 -18.80 7.74
N GLY A 229 8.10 -18.32 8.57
CA GLY A 229 8.26 -18.20 10.01
C GLY A 229 8.96 -16.92 10.49
N GLU A 230 9.52 -16.10 9.61
CA GLU A 230 10.15 -14.83 9.95
C GLU A 230 9.12 -13.74 10.22
N LEU A 231 9.42 -12.87 11.21
CA LEU A 231 8.58 -11.73 11.55
C LEU A 231 8.91 -10.55 10.64
N VAL A 232 7.89 -9.98 10.00
CA VAL A 232 8.01 -8.81 9.13
C VAL A 232 7.28 -7.62 9.72
N GLY A 233 7.90 -6.44 9.61
CA GLY A 233 7.30 -5.18 10.03
C GLY A 233 6.44 -4.55 8.93
N SER A 234 5.63 -3.55 9.31
CA SER A 234 4.86 -2.75 8.35
C SER A 234 5.81 -2.04 7.37
N GLY A 235 5.52 -2.15 6.07
CA GLY A 235 6.30 -1.55 4.97
C GLY A 235 7.58 -2.30 4.60
N ALA A 236 7.93 -3.39 5.29
CA ALA A 236 9.06 -4.22 4.90
C ALA A 236 8.79 -4.89 3.55
N PRO A 237 9.75 -4.88 2.61
CA PRO A 237 9.60 -5.62 1.37
C PRO A 237 9.58 -7.13 1.67
N ILE A 238 8.64 -7.83 1.05
CA ILE A 238 8.45 -9.27 1.26
C ILE A 238 8.81 -10.03 -0.01
N MET A 239 8.39 -9.52 -1.15
CA MET A 239 8.64 -10.14 -2.46
C MET A 239 8.79 -9.05 -3.51
N SER A 240 9.62 -9.27 -4.52
CA SER A 240 9.67 -8.42 -5.71
C SER A 240 9.16 -9.16 -6.94
N ILE A 241 8.46 -8.41 -7.80
CA ILE A 241 7.91 -8.89 -9.06
C ILE A 241 8.47 -8.04 -10.17
N MET A 242 9.02 -8.70 -11.18
CA MET A 242 9.57 -8.07 -12.36
C MET A 242 8.55 -8.09 -13.49
N ASP A 243 8.19 -6.91 -14.00
CA ASP A 243 7.33 -6.79 -15.18
C ASP A 243 8.15 -6.99 -16.44
N LEU A 244 8.09 -8.19 -17.01
CA LEU A 244 8.81 -8.55 -18.23
C LEU A 244 8.15 -8.01 -19.50
N SER A 245 6.98 -7.40 -19.42
CA SER A 245 6.31 -6.77 -20.56
C SER A 245 6.87 -5.38 -20.88
N ASP A 246 7.50 -4.72 -19.91
CA ASP A 246 8.06 -3.37 -20.02
C ASP A 246 9.57 -3.38 -19.77
N ILE A 247 10.34 -3.92 -20.75
CA ILE A 247 11.79 -3.95 -20.73
C ILE A 247 12.35 -2.80 -21.57
N TRP A 248 13.37 -2.14 -21.06
CA TRP A 248 14.15 -1.13 -21.78
C TRP A 248 15.64 -1.38 -21.58
N PHE A 249 16.45 -0.73 -22.41
CA PHE A 249 17.91 -0.75 -22.30
C PHE A 249 18.40 0.59 -21.80
N THR A 250 19.33 0.59 -20.85
CA THR A 250 20.03 1.79 -20.37
C THR A 250 21.48 1.72 -20.83
N PHE A 251 21.86 2.63 -21.74
CA PHE A 251 23.22 2.74 -22.26
C PHE A 251 23.95 3.90 -21.59
N SER A 252 25.17 3.65 -21.09
CA SER A 252 26.04 4.72 -20.60
C SER A 252 26.89 5.25 -21.76
N VAL A 253 26.47 6.37 -22.35
CA VAL A 253 27.10 6.95 -23.55
C VAL A 253 27.98 8.11 -23.14
N ARG A 254 29.26 8.04 -23.54
CA ARG A 254 30.23 9.14 -23.35
C ARG A 254 29.82 10.36 -24.17
N GLU A 255 30.11 11.55 -23.65
CA GLU A 255 29.75 12.85 -24.29
C GLU A 255 30.25 12.97 -25.72
N ASP A 256 31.48 12.50 -26.01
CA ASP A 256 32.07 12.53 -27.34
C ASP A 256 31.37 11.58 -28.34
N MET A 257 30.67 10.54 -27.84
CA MET A 257 29.93 9.58 -28.64
C MET A 257 28.42 9.87 -28.73
N LEU A 258 27.94 10.86 -28.00
CA LEU A 258 26.52 11.24 -27.99
C LEU A 258 26.08 11.87 -29.33
N LYS A 259 27.04 12.31 -30.15
CA LYS A 259 26.76 12.93 -31.47
C LYS A 259 25.97 11.94 -32.35
N GLY A 260 24.74 12.33 -32.68
CA GLY A 260 23.84 11.52 -33.51
C GLY A 260 22.93 10.57 -32.76
N ILE A 261 22.98 10.52 -31.42
CA ILE A 261 21.99 9.86 -30.57
C ILE A 261 21.01 10.92 -30.09
N THR A 262 19.78 10.90 -30.60
CA THR A 262 18.71 11.88 -30.29
C THR A 262 17.46 11.15 -29.89
N LEU A 263 16.56 11.85 -29.19
CA LEU A 263 15.24 11.30 -28.86
C LEU A 263 14.51 10.83 -30.11
N GLY A 264 13.89 9.65 -30.05
CA GLY A 264 13.16 9.04 -31.15
C GLY A 264 14.02 8.33 -32.19
N LYS A 265 15.36 8.43 -32.11
CA LYS A 265 16.26 7.75 -33.06
C LYS A 265 16.24 6.26 -32.85
N GLU A 266 16.26 5.51 -33.93
CA GLU A 266 16.42 4.05 -33.93
C GLU A 266 17.91 3.68 -33.95
N LEU A 267 18.25 2.74 -33.10
CA LEU A 267 19.59 2.18 -32.95
C LEU A 267 19.50 0.66 -33.16
N GLN A 268 20.56 0.09 -33.72
CA GLN A 268 20.73 -1.35 -33.79
C GLN A 268 21.56 -1.81 -32.61
N ILE A 269 21.08 -2.80 -31.89
CA ILE A 269 21.80 -3.40 -30.76
C ILE A 269 22.00 -4.89 -30.99
N ARG A 270 23.07 -5.42 -30.43
CA ARG A 270 23.30 -6.86 -30.30
C ARG A 270 23.28 -7.23 -28.83
N ILE A 271 22.66 -8.35 -28.53
CA ILE A 271 22.55 -8.91 -27.16
C ILE A 271 23.34 -10.23 -27.17
N PRO A 272 24.58 -10.26 -26.67
CA PRO A 272 25.47 -11.44 -26.78
C PRO A 272 24.86 -12.69 -26.12
N ALA A 273 24.00 -12.54 -25.11
CA ALA A 273 23.30 -13.66 -24.46
C ALA A 273 22.27 -14.34 -25.35
N LEU A 274 21.76 -13.65 -26.39
CA LEU A 274 20.76 -14.18 -27.34
C LEU A 274 21.35 -14.58 -28.70
N GLY A 275 22.66 -14.29 -28.90
CA GLY A 275 23.37 -14.63 -30.14
C GLY A 275 23.92 -13.43 -30.88
N ASP A 276 24.14 -13.56 -32.18
CA ASP A 276 24.73 -12.52 -33.05
C ASP A 276 23.68 -11.67 -33.77
N ASP A 277 22.38 -11.94 -33.54
CA ASP A 277 21.30 -11.19 -34.16
C ASP A 277 21.27 -9.74 -33.66
N THR A 278 20.81 -8.84 -34.52
CA THR A 278 20.63 -7.43 -34.20
C THR A 278 19.18 -7.08 -34.01
N TYR A 279 18.91 -6.25 -33.01
CA TYR A 279 17.55 -5.83 -32.65
C TYR A 279 17.44 -4.31 -32.75
N ALA A 280 16.34 -3.84 -33.31
CA ALA A 280 16.04 -2.41 -33.40
C ALA A 280 15.45 -1.89 -32.10
N VAL A 281 16.06 -0.84 -31.56
CA VAL A 281 15.58 -0.13 -30.36
C VAL A 281 15.41 1.36 -30.66
N ARG A 282 14.45 2.00 -30.00
CA ARG A 282 14.18 3.44 -30.16
C ARG A 282 14.54 4.17 -28.89
N VAL A 283 15.35 5.24 -29.01
CA VAL A 283 15.72 6.12 -27.90
C VAL A 283 14.48 6.83 -27.37
N THR A 284 14.16 6.60 -26.11
CA THR A 284 12.98 7.16 -25.44
C THR A 284 13.32 8.25 -24.43
N HIS A 285 14.53 8.20 -23.86
CA HIS A 285 14.95 9.18 -22.86
C HIS A 285 16.48 9.35 -22.87
N ILE A 286 16.92 10.59 -22.69
CA ILE A 286 18.33 10.93 -22.45
C ILE A 286 18.34 11.74 -21.15
N LYS A 287 19.09 11.27 -20.16
CA LYS A 287 19.17 11.93 -18.86
C LYS A 287 19.76 13.33 -19.00
N ALA A 288 19.07 14.33 -18.44
CA ALA A 288 19.43 15.74 -18.59
C ALA A 288 20.75 16.13 -17.90
N MET A 289 21.17 15.37 -16.89
CA MET A 289 22.46 15.56 -16.20
C MET A 289 23.34 14.33 -16.40
N ALA A 290 24.60 14.58 -16.77
CA ALA A 290 25.60 13.54 -16.86
C ALA A 290 25.90 12.95 -15.47
N SER A 291 26.18 11.65 -15.43
CA SER A 291 26.77 10.97 -14.29
C SER A 291 28.28 10.90 -14.44
N TYR A 292 29.03 11.00 -13.33
CA TYR A 292 30.47 10.76 -13.35
C TYR A 292 30.69 9.26 -13.19
N ALA A 293 31.38 8.65 -14.17
CA ALA A 293 31.72 7.23 -14.12
C ALA A 293 32.74 6.90 -13.00
N THR A 294 33.54 7.89 -12.54
CA THR A 294 34.47 7.73 -11.41
C THR A 294 34.69 9.04 -10.65
N TRP A 295 34.80 8.95 -9.33
CA TRP A 295 35.06 10.10 -8.40
C TRP A 295 36.54 10.55 -8.35
N ARG A 296 37.42 10.04 -9.20
CA ARG A 296 38.83 10.42 -9.21
C ARG A 296 39.29 10.78 -10.62
N ALA A 297 39.72 12.02 -10.80
CA ALA A 297 40.54 12.43 -11.93
C ALA A 297 41.83 11.59 -11.92
N THR A 298 41.94 10.62 -12.84
CA THR A 298 43.04 9.66 -12.86
C THR A 298 44.07 9.98 -13.96
N LYS A 299 43.93 11.09 -14.70
CA LYS A 299 44.90 11.43 -15.77
C LYS A 299 45.53 12.80 -15.59
N ALA A 300 46.84 12.78 -15.43
CA ALA A 300 47.70 13.96 -15.27
C ALA A 300 48.06 14.67 -16.60
N ASN A 301 47.48 14.31 -17.73
CA ASN A 301 47.84 14.81 -19.06
C ASN A 301 46.65 15.44 -19.78
N GLY A 302 46.22 16.64 -19.38
CA GLY A 302 45.50 17.59 -20.26
C GLY A 302 44.15 17.15 -20.91
N GLU A 303 43.71 15.93 -20.74
CA GLU A 303 42.39 15.45 -21.20
C GLU A 303 41.37 15.73 -20.12
N TYR A 304 40.25 16.39 -20.49
CA TYR A 304 39.14 16.60 -19.62
C TYR A 304 38.39 15.28 -19.30
N ASP A 305 37.89 15.15 -18.09
CA ASP A 305 37.08 14.00 -17.71
C ASP A 305 35.79 13.94 -18.56
N VAL A 306 35.71 12.94 -19.44
CA VAL A 306 34.53 12.75 -20.30
C VAL A 306 33.39 12.24 -19.48
N LYS A 307 32.29 13.01 -19.41
CA LYS A 307 31.07 12.65 -18.73
C LYS A 307 30.29 11.62 -19.53
N SER A 308 29.52 10.77 -18.83
CA SER A 308 28.62 9.82 -19.45
C SER A 308 27.16 10.22 -19.22
N PHE A 309 26.34 10.00 -20.23
CA PHE A 309 24.90 10.24 -20.21
C PHE A 309 24.18 8.90 -20.29
N ASP A 310 23.18 8.72 -19.41
CA ASP A 310 22.32 7.54 -19.46
C ASP A 310 21.28 7.76 -20.55
N VAL A 311 21.30 6.90 -21.56
CA VAL A 311 20.37 6.88 -22.69
C VAL A 311 19.48 5.66 -22.56
N LYS A 312 18.16 5.87 -22.40
CA LYS A 312 17.20 4.77 -22.39
C LYS A 312 16.62 4.55 -23.77
N ALA A 313 16.57 3.29 -24.18
CA ALA A 313 15.97 2.89 -25.45
C ALA A 313 15.05 1.68 -25.21
N ARG A 314 13.92 1.65 -25.92
CA ARG A 314 12.97 0.53 -25.86
C ARG A 314 13.02 -0.29 -27.15
N PRO A 315 12.89 -1.61 -27.06
CA PRO A 315 12.77 -2.44 -28.25
C PRO A 315 11.56 -2.03 -29.06
N ILE A 316 11.67 -2.06 -30.39
CA ILE A 316 10.56 -1.75 -31.30
C ILE A 316 9.63 -2.96 -31.41
N GLU A 317 10.22 -4.14 -31.43
CA GLU A 317 9.53 -5.42 -31.45
C GLU A 317 9.83 -6.22 -30.18
N HIS A 318 8.94 -7.12 -29.81
CA HIS A 318 9.16 -8.00 -28.67
C HIS A 318 10.37 -8.92 -28.92
N ILE A 319 11.30 -8.97 -27.97
CA ILE A 319 12.49 -9.83 -28.03
C ILE A 319 12.25 -11.03 -27.13
N GLU A 320 12.17 -12.20 -27.74
CA GLU A 320 11.98 -13.45 -27.00
C GLU A 320 13.18 -13.76 -26.09
N ASN A 321 12.90 -14.31 -24.92
CA ASN A 321 13.92 -14.66 -23.90
C ASN A 321 14.79 -13.51 -23.41
N LEU A 322 14.42 -12.25 -23.66
CA LEU A 322 15.08 -11.10 -23.08
C LEU A 322 14.84 -11.06 -21.57
N ARG A 323 15.92 -10.96 -20.79
CA ARG A 323 15.85 -10.84 -19.35
C ARG A 323 16.57 -9.58 -18.88
N PRO A 324 16.07 -8.90 -17.85
CA PRO A 324 16.79 -7.83 -17.16
C PRO A 324 18.17 -8.32 -16.71
N GLY A 325 19.17 -7.43 -16.74
CA GLY A 325 20.56 -7.77 -16.48
C GLY A 325 21.36 -8.21 -17.72
N MET A 326 20.71 -8.48 -18.87
CA MET A 326 21.45 -8.81 -20.09
C MET A 326 22.15 -7.59 -20.67
N THR A 327 23.41 -7.79 -21.07
CA THR A 327 24.21 -6.74 -21.74
C THR A 327 23.75 -6.54 -23.17
N ALA A 328 23.59 -5.29 -23.57
CA ALA A 328 23.34 -4.88 -24.94
C ALA A 328 24.49 -4.02 -25.47
N ILE A 329 24.84 -4.18 -26.73
CA ILE A 329 25.91 -3.49 -27.39
C ILE A 329 25.35 -2.75 -28.60
N ILE A 330 25.56 -1.42 -28.69
CA ILE A 330 25.16 -0.66 -29.88
C ILE A 330 26.10 -1.02 -31.06
N VAL A 331 25.45 -1.49 -32.14
CA VAL A 331 26.16 -1.76 -33.42
C VAL A 331 26.12 -0.48 -34.24
N LYS A 332 27.29 -0.07 -34.73
CA LYS A 332 27.39 1.13 -35.59
C LYS A 332 27.08 0.84 -37.04
#